data_e27bfc29b65e6cb69f3ebc7fbf9fea73
#
_entry.id   e27bfc29b65e6cb69f3ebc7fbf9fea73
#
_cell.length_a   1.000
_cell.length_b   1.000
_cell.length_c   1.000
_cell.angle_alpha   90.00
_cell.angle_beta   90.00
_cell.angle_gamma   90.00
#
_symmetry.space_group_name_H-M   'P 1'
#
loop_
_entity.id
_entity.type
_entity.pdbx_description
1 polymer ?
#
loop_
_entity_poly.entity_id
_entity_poly.type
_entity_poly.pdbx_seq_one_letter_code
_entity_poly.pdbx_strand_id
1 'polypeptide(L)'
;MAAANWRTLKKLDAHIHILPDAVHTANPDADDVWMYADLRQYVQIMRENHIERAVIMPFNDPFLMSMEFTADAVHRNLAEMKRRYPGRFYAFADIDVRNSQTETVDALCRAIDDHALDGIKLHPNNSGLVLDSDYNCAIFAFAQERRIPVAVHSYPNAEDDLSAAKRIVKMAERYPDLKLIVSHMGAFQWEQLLPLACYVDLSAILPDYVRAYGIAGTRELLQAFGAGRLLFATDFPDSRQLQPEEIYNAYCSILNQMEFTEEEAEKIAYGNAKELLG
;
A
#
# COMPACT_ATOMS: atom_id res chain seq x y z
N MET A 1 7.95 24.92 -18.08
CA MET A 1 8.65 24.39 -16.90
C MET A 1 9.36 23.11 -17.31
N ALA A 2 10.53 22.78 -16.77
CA ALA A 2 11.19 21.54 -17.06
C ALA A 2 10.36 20.36 -16.53
N ALA A 3 10.30 19.25 -17.26
CA ALA A 3 9.68 18.02 -16.80
C ALA A 3 10.52 17.42 -15.66
N ALA A 4 9.88 16.85 -14.68
CA ALA A 4 10.56 16.23 -13.54
C ALA A 4 11.35 14.98 -13.96
N ASN A 5 12.50 14.77 -13.33
CA ASN A 5 13.27 13.53 -13.50
C ASN A 5 13.03 12.58 -12.33
N TRP A 6 12.13 11.63 -12.51
CA TRP A 6 11.73 10.66 -11.48
C TRP A 6 12.87 9.78 -10.95
N ARG A 7 13.95 9.60 -11.71
CA ARG A 7 15.12 8.83 -11.27
C ARG A 7 15.86 9.50 -10.11
N THR A 8 15.87 10.84 -10.10
CA THR A 8 16.61 11.63 -9.13
C THR A 8 15.73 12.23 -8.02
N LEU A 9 14.40 12.21 -8.20
CA LEU A 9 13.49 12.68 -7.17
C LEU A 9 13.62 11.84 -5.90
N LYS A 10 13.54 12.51 -4.77
CA LYS A 10 13.33 11.89 -3.46
C LYS A 10 11.95 11.24 -3.44
N LYS A 11 11.88 9.99 -2.97
CA LYS A 11 10.64 9.22 -2.94
C LYS A 11 10.30 8.68 -1.57
N LEU A 12 9.01 8.54 -1.31
CA LEU A 12 8.43 7.69 -0.29
C LEU A 12 7.59 6.64 -1.02
N ASP A 13 8.03 5.37 -0.96
CA ASP A 13 7.25 4.28 -1.51
C ASP A 13 6.14 3.91 -0.54
N ALA A 14 4.91 4.22 -0.90
CA ALA A 14 3.76 4.09 -0.01
C ALA A 14 3.21 2.66 0.09
N HIS A 15 3.79 1.68 -0.62
CA HIS A 15 3.31 0.31 -0.61
C HIS A 15 4.41 -0.67 -1.01
N ILE A 16 4.98 -1.33 -0.02
CA ILE A 16 5.91 -2.44 -0.20
C ILE A 16 5.57 -3.57 0.76
N HIS A 17 6.08 -4.75 0.47
CA HIS A 17 6.00 -5.90 1.35
C HIS A 17 7.40 -6.36 1.74
N ILE A 18 7.59 -6.67 3.03
CA ILE A 18 8.81 -7.28 3.57
C ILE A 18 8.38 -8.50 4.39
N LEU A 19 8.88 -9.66 4.02
CA LEU A 19 8.59 -10.90 4.76
C LEU A 19 9.37 -10.95 6.07
N PRO A 20 8.80 -11.56 7.11
CA PRO A 20 9.52 -11.88 8.33
C PRO A 20 10.75 -12.77 8.08
N ASP A 21 11.85 -12.53 8.82
CA ASP A 21 13.07 -13.35 8.73
C ASP A 21 12.77 -14.86 8.94
N ALA A 22 11.75 -15.18 9.75
CA ALA A 22 11.31 -16.57 9.98
C ALA A 22 10.74 -17.23 8.71
N VAL A 23 10.05 -16.49 7.84
CA VAL A 23 9.54 -17.01 6.56
C VAL A 23 10.70 -17.35 5.64
N HIS A 24 11.69 -16.47 5.52
CA HIS A 24 12.91 -16.73 4.73
C HIS A 24 13.65 -17.96 5.26
N THR A 25 13.78 -18.09 6.59
CA THR A 25 14.44 -19.24 7.23
C THR A 25 13.70 -20.56 6.97
N ALA A 26 12.38 -20.52 6.98
CA ALA A 26 11.55 -21.72 6.74
C ALA A 26 11.52 -22.16 5.27
N ASN A 27 11.84 -21.26 4.34
CA ASN A 27 11.75 -21.50 2.90
C ASN A 27 13.05 -21.12 2.16
N PRO A 28 14.23 -21.65 2.54
CA PRO A 28 15.52 -21.22 2.03
C PRO A 28 15.73 -21.46 0.53
N ASP A 29 15.02 -22.44 -0.02
CA ASP A 29 15.15 -22.87 -1.41
C ASP A 29 13.95 -22.43 -2.28
N ALA A 30 13.06 -21.58 -1.75
CA ALA A 30 11.92 -21.11 -2.50
C ALA A 30 12.37 -20.12 -3.60
N ASP A 31 12.09 -20.47 -4.85
CA ASP A 31 12.28 -19.59 -6.01
C ASP A 31 10.95 -18.87 -6.31
N ASP A 32 10.57 -18.00 -5.38
CA ASP A 32 9.36 -17.20 -5.46
C ASP A 32 9.74 -15.73 -5.39
N VAL A 33 9.04 -14.89 -6.17
CA VAL A 33 9.23 -13.43 -6.18
C VAL A 33 9.18 -12.83 -4.78
N TRP A 34 8.36 -13.37 -3.88
CA TRP A 34 8.24 -12.91 -2.50
C TRP A 34 9.51 -13.11 -1.67
N MET A 35 10.42 -14.00 -2.08
CA MET A 35 11.70 -14.18 -1.40
C MET A 35 12.64 -12.99 -1.58
N TYR A 36 12.39 -12.10 -2.53
CA TYR A 36 13.06 -10.80 -2.66
C TYR A 36 12.61 -9.79 -1.59
N ALA A 37 11.56 -10.09 -0.84
CA ALA A 37 11.04 -9.24 0.24
C ALA A 37 11.93 -9.29 1.51
N ASP A 38 13.26 -9.30 1.35
CA ASP A 38 14.25 -9.19 2.43
C ASP A 38 14.53 -7.74 2.79
N LEU A 39 14.54 -7.44 4.11
CA LEU A 39 14.70 -6.08 4.61
C LEU A 39 16.06 -5.46 4.24
N ARG A 40 17.14 -6.23 4.27
CA ARG A 40 18.50 -5.72 3.99
C ARG A 40 18.66 -5.40 2.51
N GLN A 41 18.16 -6.30 1.66
CA GLN A 41 18.13 -6.11 0.22
C GLN A 41 17.31 -4.87 -0.14
N TYR A 42 16.14 -4.72 0.47
CA TYR A 42 15.29 -3.55 0.21
C TYR A 42 15.94 -2.23 0.65
N VAL A 43 16.64 -2.19 1.77
CA VAL A 43 17.41 -0.98 2.18
C VAL A 43 18.49 -0.59 1.17
N GLN A 44 19.10 -1.55 0.47
CA GLN A 44 20.01 -1.24 -0.62
C GLN A 44 19.26 -0.67 -1.83
N ILE A 45 18.14 -1.28 -2.24
CA ILE A 45 17.26 -0.78 -3.30
C ILE A 45 16.82 0.67 -3.00
N MET A 46 16.45 0.97 -1.76
CA MET A 46 16.10 2.33 -1.35
C MET A 46 17.22 3.34 -1.65
N ARG A 47 18.47 3.00 -1.38
CA ARG A 47 19.63 3.89 -1.62
C ARG A 47 19.84 4.13 -3.11
N GLU A 48 19.75 3.08 -3.90
CA GLU A 48 19.97 3.11 -5.36
C GLU A 48 18.89 3.90 -6.09
N ASN A 49 17.66 3.94 -5.53
CA ASN A 49 16.48 4.53 -6.17
C ASN A 49 16.00 5.84 -5.52
N HIS A 50 16.80 6.47 -4.66
CA HIS A 50 16.44 7.71 -3.94
C HIS A 50 15.14 7.58 -3.12
N ILE A 51 14.89 6.39 -2.55
CA ILE A 51 13.76 6.17 -1.65
C ILE A 51 14.22 6.52 -0.24
N GLU A 52 13.67 7.60 0.31
CA GLU A 52 14.01 8.03 1.66
C GLU A 52 13.28 7.22 2.72
N ARG A 53 12.00 6.95 2.46
CA ARG A 53 11.12 6.17 3.34
C ARG A 53 10.26 5.22 2.54
N ALA A 54 9.76 4.18 3.20
CA ALA A 54 8.77 3.29 2.63
C ALA A 54 7.71 2.87 3.67
N VAL A 55 6.53 2.48 3.20
CA VAL A 55 5.46 1.93 4.02
C VAL A 55 5.45 0.41 3.83
N ILE A 56 5.80 -0.32 4.88
CA ILE A 56 5.70 -1.77 4.87
C ILE A 56 4.25 -2.14 5.12
N MET A 57 3.61 -2.73 4.11
CA MET A 57 2.31 -3.35 4.24
C MET A 57 2.48 -4.78 4.73
N PRO A 58 1.63 -5.27 5.66
CA PRO A 58 1.67 -6.66 6.07
C PRO A 58 1.37 -7.57 4.89
N PHE A 59 1.95 -8.75 4.92
CA PHE A 59 1.65 -9.79 3.96
C PHE A 59 0.43 -10.57 4.44
N ASN A 60 -0.74 -10.18 3.95
CA ASN A 60 -2.03 -10.74 4.38
C ASN A 60 -2.37 -12.11 3.74
N ASP A 61 -1.39 -12.86 3.27
CA ASP A 61 -1.63 -14.15 2.63
C ASP A 61 -1.97 -15.23 3.66
N PRO A 62 -3.16 -15.89 3.58
CA PRO A 62 -3.57 -16.90 4.54
C PRO A 62 -2.67 -18.16 4.53
N PHE A 63 -1.92 -18.43 3.46
CA PHE A 63 -0.97 -19.54 3.39
C PHE A 63 0.33 -19.21 4.14
N LEU A 64 0.76 -17.95 4.10
CA LEU A 64 1.93 -17.48 4.86
C LEU A 64 1.56 -17.10 6.29
N MET A 65 0.31 -16.71 6.54
CA MET A 65 -0.27 -16.51 7.88
C MET A 65 -0.65 -17.87 8.48
N SER A 66 0.33 -18.74 8.66
CA SER A 66 0.15 -19.99 9.38
C SER A 66 -0.22 -19.75 10.85
N MET A 67 -0.52 -20.80 11.61
CA MET A 67 -0.81 -20.69 13.05
C MET A 67 0.32 -19.96 13.84
N GLU A 68 1.53 -19.93 13.30
CA GLU A 68 2.71 -19.30 13.89
C GLU A 68 2.77 -17.79 13.61
N PHE A 69 2.06 -17.31 12.57
CA PHE A 69 2.00 -15.91 12.18
C PHE A 69 0.63 -15.29 12.52
N THR A 70 0.37 -15.10 13.79
CA THR A 70 -0.79 -14.31 14.25
C THR A 70 -0.59 -12.82 13.94
N ALA A 71 -1.67 -12.03 13.92
CA ALA A 71 -1.56 -10.57 13.76
C ALA A 71 -0.56 -9.96 14.77
N ASP A 72 -0.60 -10.38 16.03
CA ASP A 72 0.36 -9.91 17.06
C ASP A 72 1.82 -10.26 16.71
N ALA A 73 2.09 -11.41 16.12
CA ALA A 73 3.44 -11.78 15.67
C ALA A 73 3.91 -10.90 14.50
N VAL A 74 3.01 -10.65 13.55
CA VAL A 74 3.27 -9.73 12.42
C VAL A 74 3.53 -8.31 12.92
N HIS A 75 2.72 -7.81 13.86
CA HIS A 75 2.90 -6.47 14.45
C HIS A 75 4.25 -6.32 15.14
N ARG A 76 4.67 -7.30 15.94
CA ARG A 76 6.00 -7.29 16.58
C ARG A 76 7.12 -7.32 15.54
N ASN A 77 6.99 -8.10 14.48
CA ASN A 77 7.96 -8.16 13.40
C ASN A 77 8.10 -6.81 12.67
N LEU A 78 6.97 -6.19 12.31
CA LEU A 78 6.95 -4.87 11.68
C LEU A 78 7.57 -3.78 12.57
N ALA A 79 7.28 -3.80 13.87
CA ALA A 79 7.90 -2.90 14.85
C ALA A 79 9.41 -3.12 14.94
N GLU A 80 9.89 -4.36 14.88
CA GLU A 80 11.30 -4.70 14.83
C GLU A 80 11.99 -4.14 13.58
N MET A 81 11.36 -4.29 12.40
CA MET A 81 11.89 -3.75 11.15
C MET A 81 12.06 -2.22 11.22
N LYS A 82 11.06 -1.51 11.76
CA LYS A 82 11.13 -0.06 11.99
C LYS A 82 12.29 0.30 12.92
N ARG A 83 12.48 -0.45 14.00
CA ARG A 83 13.51 -0.21 15.01
C ARG A 83 14.94 -0.46 14.48
N ARG A 84 15.12 -1.44 13.57
CA ARG A 84 16.42 -1.69 12.90
C ARG A 84 16.87 -0.52 12.01
N TYR A 85 15.93 0.23 11.45
CA TYR A 85 16.21 1.35 10.54
C TYR A 85 15.38 2.58 10.91
N PRO A 86 15.72 3.29 12.00
CA PRO A 86 14.94 4.41 12.51
C PRO A 86 14.69 5.48 11.46
N GLY A 87 13.43 5.89 11.31
CA GLY A 87 13.01 6.93 10.38
C GLY A 87 12.98 6.52 8.91
N ARG A 88 13.26 5.25 8.58
CA ARG A 88 13.22 4.76 7.19
C ARG A 88 11.89 4.12 6.82
N PHE A 89 11.17 3.59 7.78
CA PHE A 89 9.95 2.85 7.53
C PHE A 89 8.77 3.37 8.34
N TYR A 90 7.62 3.42 7.70
CA TYR A 90 6.31 3.29 8.29
C TYR A 90 5.87 1.83 8.16
N ALA A 91 4.94 1.38 9.00
CA ALA A 91 4.41 0.02 8.89
C ALA A 91 2.93 0.01 9.28
N PHE A 92 2.13 -0.73 8.53
CA PHE A 92 0.70 -0.85 8.76
C PHE A 92 0.38 -2.16 9.46
N ALA A 93 -0.58 -2.11 10.37
CA ALA A 93 -1.05 -3.26 11.11
C ALA A 93 -1.86 -4.20 10.22
N ASP A 94 -1.77 -5.49 10.50
CA ASP A 94 -2.59 -6.54 9.91
C ASP A 94 -3.82 -6.85 10.77
N ILE A 95 -4.75 -7.59 10.20
CA ILE A 95 -5.89 -8.16 10.93
C ILE A 95 -5.84 -9.68 10.88
N ASP A 96 -6.29 -10.33 11.94
CA ASP A 96 -6.50 -11.78 11.99
C ASP A 96 -8.00 -12.05 12.02
N VAL A 97 -8.53 -12.51 10.90
CA VAL A 97 -9.98 -12.77 10.73
C VAL A 97 -10.52 -13.90 11.60
N ARG A 98 -9.63 -14.65 12.28
CA ARG A 98 -10.01 -15.66 13.26
C ARG A 98 -10.45 -15.03 14.59
N ASN A 99 -10.08 -13.78 14.83
CA ASN A 99 -10.48 -13.01 15.98
C ASN A 99 -11.91 -12.46 15.81
N SER A 100 -12.60 -12.28 16.92
CA SER A 100 -13.83 -11.47 16.96
C SER A 100 -13.52 -9.99 16.64
N GLN A 101 -14.56 -9.20 16.38
CA GLN A 101 -14.40 -7.75 16.17
C GLN A 101 -13.70 -7.06 17.36
N THR A 102 -14.09 -7.40 18.58
CA THR A 102 -13.49 -6.82 19.80
C THR A 102 -12.02 -7.17 19.93
N GLU A 103 -11.68 -8.46 19.77
CA GLU A 103 -10.28 -8.92 19.82
C GLU A 103 -9.44 -8.26 18.73
N THR A 104 -10.01 -8.03 17.55
CA THR A 104 -9.31 -7.34 16.44
C THR A 104 -9.05 -5.88 16.79
N VAL A 105 -10.04 -5.15 17.29
CA VAL A 105 -9.87 -3.76 17.73
C VAL A 105 -8.84 -3.67 18.86
N ASP A 106 -8.87 -4.58 19.83
CA ASP A 106 -7.87 -4.65 20.91
C ASP A 106 -6.46 -4.94 20.37
N ALA A 107 -6.32 -5.82 19.39
CA ALA A 107 -5.05 -6.09 18.72
C ALA A 107 -4.53 -4.86 17.95
N LEU A 108 -5.42 -4.13 17.27
CA LEU A 108 -5.09 -2.88 16.59
C LEU A 108 -4.72 -1.77 17.59
N CYS A 109 -5.38 -1.67 18.75
CA CYS A 109 -4.96 -0.76 19.82
C CYS A 109 -3.50 -1.05 20.21
N ARG A 110 -3.16 -2.31 20.49
CA ARG A 110 -1.77 -2.69 20.83
C ARG A 110 -0.80 -2.41 19.68
N ALA A 111 -1.19 -2.67 18.43
CA ALA A 111 -0.36 -2.39 17.27
C ALA A 111 0.03 -0.91 17.19
N ILE A 112 -0.89 -0.01 17.45
CA ILE A 112 -0.68 1.43 17.39
C ILE A 112 0.04 1.94 18.65
N ASP A 113 -0.47 1.59 19.82
CA ASP A 113 -0.03 2.18 21.10
C ASP A 113 1.27 1.54 21.63
N ASP A 114 1.42 0.21 21.53
CA ASP A 114 2.58 -0.51 22.07
C ASP A 114 3.67 -0.74 21.03
N HIS A 115 3.29 -0.96 19.77
CA HIS A 115 4.21 -1.27 18.67
C HIS A 115 4.51 -0.08 17.76
N ALA A 116 3.82 1.06 17.96
CA ALA A 116 3.99 2.29 17.18
C ALA A 116 3.86 2.06 15.67
N LEU A 117 2.90 1.23 15.26
CA LEU A 117 2.54 1.09 13.86
C LEU A 117 1.74 2.31 13.39
N ASP A 118 1.79 2.61 12.10
CA ASP A 118 1.40 3.92 11.57
C ASP A 118 0.05 3.91 10.83
N GLY A 119 -0.51 2.73 10.60
CA GLY A 119 -1.77 2.57 9.86
C GLY A 119 -2.30 1.14 9.95
N ILE A 120 -3.35 0.87 9.18
CA ILE A 120 -4.00 -0.45 9.09
C ILE A 120 -4.09 -0.85 7.62
N LYS A 121 -3.74 -2.08 7.28
CA LYS A 121 -3.93 -2.67 5.95
C LYS A 121 -5.09 -3.66 5.97
N LEU A 122 -6.02 -3.49 5.04
CA LEU A 122 -7.10 -4.45 4.78
C LEU A 122 -6.92 -5.08 3.40
N HIS A 123 -7.04 -6.39 3.34
CA HIS A 123 -6.98 -7.15 2.09
C HIS A 123 -8.23 -8.05 1.97
N PRO A 124 -9.36 -7.54 1.45
CA PRO A 124 -10.63 -8.27 1.41
C PRO A 124 -10.54 -9.65 0.76
N ASN A 125 -9.83 -9.76 -0.36
CA ASN A 125 -9.71 -11.02 -1.09
C ASN A 125 -8.93 -12.09 -0.30
N ASN A 126 -7.84 -11.72 0.38
CA ASN A 126 -7.05 -12.65 1.18
C ASN A 126 -7.76 -13.01 2.49
N SER A 127 -8.43 -12.04 3.12
CA SER A 127 -9.18 -12.28 4.35
C SER A 127 -10.50 -13.03 4.13
N GLY A 128 -11.02 -13.04 2.90
CA GLY A 128 -12.36 -13.55 2.59
C GLY A 128 -13.50 -12.70 3.12
N LEU A 129 -13.20 -11.51 3.67
CA LEU A 129 -14.20 -10.60 4.21
C LEU A 129 -14.58 -9.54 3.20
N VAL A 130 -15.87 -9.40 2.95
CA VAL A 130 -16.40 -8.30 2.15
C VAL A 130 -16.01 -6.97 2.81
N LEU A 131 -15.50 -6.00 2.03
CA LEU A 131 -14.99 -4.74 2.59
C LEU A 131 -16.01 -3.99 3.43
N ASP A 132 -17.27 -3.95 2.99
CA ASP A 132 -18.37 -3.26 3.68
C ASP A 132 -19.13 -4.15 4.68
N SER A 133 -18.48 -5.19 5.20
CA SER A 133 -19.00 -6.03 6.28
C SER A 133 -19.02 -5.29 7.62
N ASP A 134 -19.89 -5.73 8.54
CA ASP A 134 -19.93 -5.20 9.90
C ASP A 134 -18.59 -5.36 10.63
N TYR A 135 -17.86 -6.42 10.34
CA TYR A 135 -16.51 -6.65 10.89
C TYR A 135 -15.56 -5.49 10.50
N ASN A 136 -15.46 -5.17 9.24
CA ASN A 136 -14.61 -4.08 8.76
C ASN A 136 -15.15 -2.70 9.20
N CYS A 137 -16.47 -2.54 9.36
CA CYS A 137 -17.04 -1.31 9.88
C CYS A 137 -16.49 -0.94 11.27
N ALA A 138 -16.25 -1.91 12.16
CA ALA A 138 -15.64 -1.65 13.47
C ALA A 138 -14.19 -1.14 13.32
N ILE A 139 -13.42 -1.67 12.36
CA ILE A 139 -12.06 -1.23 12.07
C ILE A 139 -12.05 0.18 11.51
N PHE A 140 -12.94 0.49 10.57
CA PHE A 140 -13.05 1.84 9.99
C PHE A 140 -13.47 2.88 11.04
N ALA A 141 -14.43 2.54 11.92
CA ALA A 141 -14.83 3.41 13.03
C ALA A 141 -13.65 3.69 13.98
N PHE A 142 -12.94 2.66 14.39
CA PHE A 142 -11.72 2.76 15.21
C PHE A 142 -10.66 3.65 14.55
N ALA A 143 -10.37 3.42 13.28
CA ALA A 143 -9.36 4.16 12.55
C ALA A 143 -9.74 5.64 12.38
N GLN A 144 -11.01 5.94 12.08
CA GLN A 144 -11.48 7.33 11.96
C GLN A 144 -11.39 8.06 13.30
N GLU A 145 -11.85 7.45 14.41
CA GLU A 145 -11.78 8.04 15.75
C GLU A 145 -10.32 8.36 16.14
N ARG A 146 -9.41 7.46 15.86
CA ARG A 146 -7.97 7.58 16.16
C ARG A 146 -7.18 8.37 15.11
N ARG A 147 -7.81 8.78 14.01
CA ARG A 147 -7.18 9.44 12.83
C ARG A 147 -6.04 8.64 12.22
N ILE A 148 -6.19 7.32 12.23
CA ILE A 148 -5.21 6.37 11.71
C ILE A 148 -5.52 6.11 10.23
N PRO A 149 -4.54 6.14 9.30
CA PRO A 149 -4.78 5.81 7.91
C PRO A 149 -5.11 4.33 7.73
N VAL A 150 -6.04 4.05 6.81
CA VAL A 150 -6.38 2.68 6.39
C VAL A 150 -6.06 2.53 4.90
N ALA A 151 -5.22 1.56 4.58
CA ALA A 151 -4.98 1.12 3.20
C ALA A 151 -5.85 -0.09 2.88
N VAL A 152 -6.60 0.00 1.80
CA VAL A 152 -7.50 -1.07 1.34
C VAL A 152 -6.98 -1.60 0.01
N HIS A 153 -6.68 -2.91 -0.05
CA HIS A 153 -6.43 -3.57 -1.33
C HIS A 153 -7.67 -3.50 -2.21
N SER A 154 -7.51 -3.04 -3.44
CA SER A 154 -8.60 -2.94 -4.41
C SER A 154 -8.11 -3.24 -5.83
N TYR A 155 -8.08 -4.52 -6.15
CA TYR A 155 -7.81 -5.00 -7.50
C TYR A 155 -8.93 -5.96 -7.94
N PRO A 156 -10.17 -5.44 -8.10
CA PRO A 156 -11.33 -6.27 -8.38
C PRO A 156 -11.24 -6.90 -9.76
N ASN A 157 -11.56 -8.21 -9.84
CA ASN A 157 -11.68 -8.96 -11.08
C ASN A 157 -13.12 -9.02 -11.61
N ALA A 158 -14.08 -8.59 -10.80
CA ALA A 158 -15.50 -8.56 -11.11
C ALA A 158 -16.19 -7.35 -10.47
N GLU A 159 -17.38 -7.01 -10.96
CA GLU A 159 -18.18 -5.89 -10.43
C GLU A 159 -18.53 -6.07 -8.95
N ASP A 160 -18.77 -7.30 -8.52
CA ASP A 160 -19.17 -7.66 -7.15
C ASP A 160 -18.02 -8.25 -6.30
N ASP A 161 -16.78 -8.04 -6.71
CA ASP A 161 -15.60 -8.48 -5.97
C ASP A 161 -15.63 -7.99 -4.51
N LEU A 162 -14.96 -8.72 -3.61
CA LEU A 162 -14.90 -8.38 -2.18
C LEU A 162 -14.30 -6.98 -1.94
N SER A 163 -13.40 -6.55 -2.83
CA SER A 163 -12.69 -5.27 -2.81
C SER A 163 -13.16 -4.29 -3.90
N ALA A 164 -14.34 -4.51 -4.50
CA ALA A 164 -14.87 -3.68 -5.58
C ALA A 164 -15.01 -2.20 -5.18
N ALA A 165 -14.78 -1.29 -6.12
CA ALA A 165 -14.80 0.16 -5.87
C ALA A 165 -16.11 0.65 -5.25
N LYS A 166 -17.28 0.11 -5.64
CA LYS A 166 -18.58 0.44 -5.05
C LYS A 166 -18.63 0.23 -3.52
N ARG A 167 -17.90 -0.76 -3.00
CA ARG A 167 -17.82 -1.01 -1.55
C ARG A 167 -16.93 0.01 -0.86
N ILE A 168 -15.86 0.44 -1.54
CA ILE A 168 -14.99 1.52 -1.08
C ILE A 168 -15.79 2.83 -1.00
N VAL A 169 -16.57 3.14 -2.05
CA VAL A 169 -17.46 4.32 -2.06
C VAL A 169 -18.38 4.30 -0.84
N LYS A 170 -19.08 3.20 -0.62
CA LYS A 170 -19.98 3.04 0.55
C LYS A 170 -19.27 3.25 1.89
N MET A 171 -18.03 2.74 2.03
CA MET A 171 -17.27 2.91 3.27
C MET A 171 -16.76 4.34 3.42
N ALA A 172 -16.31 4.99 2.34
CA ALA A 172 -15.87 6.38 2.37
C ALA A 172 -17.04 7.35 2.70
N GLU A 173 -18.24 7.09 2.20
CA GLU A 173 -19.45 7.85 2.55
C GLU A 173 -19.84 7.67 4.03
N ARG A 174 -19.68 6.45 4.55
CA ARG A 174 -19.99 6.14 5.95
C ARG A 174 -18.97 6.71 6.94
N TYR A 175 -17.71 6.83 6.53
CA TYR A 175 -16.58 7.30 7.33
C TYR A 175 -15.84 8.45 6.62
N PRO A 176 -16.47 9.63 6.50
CA PRO A 176 -15.97 10.72 5.65
C PRO A 176 -14.67 11.36 6.14
N ASP A 177 -14.34 11.24 7.42
CA ASP A 177 -13.12 11.80 8.01
C ASP A 177 -11.97 10.79 8.04
N LEU A 178 -12.17 9.58 7.50
CA LEU A 178 -11.14 8.56 7.46
C LEU A 178 -10.03 8.92 6.49
N LYS A 179 -8.79 8.80 6.94
CA LYS A 179 -7.61 8.84 6.07
C LYS A 179 -7.53 7.55 5.24
N LEU A 180 -8.25 7.52 4.12
CA LEU A 180 -8.37 6.33 3.28
C LEU A 180 -7.32 6.33 2.15
N ILE A 181 -6.62 5.21 2.00
CA ILE A 181 -5.74 4.89 0.88
C ILE A 181 -6.37 3.73 0.11
N VAL A 182 -6.63 3.92 -1.17
CA VAL A 182 -7.08 2.83 -2.05
C VAL A 182 -5.88 2.31 -2.82
N SER A 183 -5.38 1.13 -2.42
CA SER A 183 -4.26 0.49 -3.11
C SER A 183 -4.67 0.09 -4.51
N HIS A 184 -3.71 0.17 -5.45
CA HIS A 184 -3.91 -0.17 -6.86
C HIS A 184 -5.00 0.67 -7.54
N MET A 185 -5.31 1.87 -6.99
CA MET A 185 -6.27 2.83 -7.56
C MET A 185 -7.66 2.25 -7.88
N GLY A 186 -8.07 1.12 -7.24
CA GLY A 186 -9.33 0.43 -7.61
C GLY A 186 -9.27 -0.29 -8.94
N ALA A 187 -8.09 -0.52 -9.48
CA ALA A 187 -7.81 -1.10 -10.79
C ALA A 187 -8.70 -0.49 -11.89
N PHE A 188 -9.36 -1.30 -12.68
CA PHE A 188 -10.20 -0.83 -13.80
C PHE A 188 -11.61 -0.33 -13.38
N GLN A 189 -11.85 -0.17 -12.06
CA GLN A 189 -13.05 0.49 -11.51
C GLN A 189 -12.75 1.90 -10.96
N TRP A 190 -11.58 2.46 -11.29
CA TRP A 190 -11.03 3.72 -10.77
C TRP A 190 -11.96 4.93 -10.91
N GLU A 191 -12.80 4.99 -11.95
CA GLU A 191 -13.73 6.11 -12.18
C GLU A 191 -14.69 6.33 -11.01
N GLN A 192 -15.10 5.25 -10.33
CA GLN A 192 -15.98 5.31 -9.18
C GLN A 192 -15.34 6.00 -7.97
N LEU A 193 -14.00 6.07 -7.92
CA LEU A 193 -13.24 6.69 -6.83
C LEU A 193 -13.00 8.19 -7.02
N LEU A 194 -13.24 8.73 -8.21
CA LEU A 194 -12.99 10.14 -8.53
C LEU A 194 -13.72 11.11 -7.58
N PRO A 195 -15.00 10.89 -7.19
CA PRO A 195 -15.71 11.78 -6.29
C PRO A 195 -15.23 11.74 -4.84
N LEU A 196 -14.43 10.74 -4.44
CA LEU A 196 -14.07 10.53 -3.05
C LEU A 196 -12.87 11.40 -2.63
N ALA A 197 -12.86 11.81 -1.37
CA ALA A 197 -11.71 12.46 -0.74
C ALA A 197 -10.73 11.40 -0.18
N CYS A 198 -10.20 10.52 -1.05
CA CYS A 198 -9.24 9.48 -0.67
C CYS A 198 -7.92 9.65 -1.42
N TYR A 199 -6.86 9.10 -0.86
CA TYR A 199 -5.61 8.86 -1.59
C TYR A 199 -5.70 7.57 -2.39
N VAL A 200 -4.98 7.50 -3.50
CA VAL A 200 -4.86 6.30 -4.32
C VAL A 200 -3.37 6.03 -4.60
N ASP A 201 -2.95 4.80 -4.52
CA ASP A 201 -1.56 4.44 -4.75
C ASP A 201 -1.35 3.75 -6.11
N LEU A 202 -0.18 4.00 -6.71
CA LEU A 202 0.19 3.52 -8.05
C LEU A 202 0.65 2.05 -8.06
N SER A 203 0.67 1.40 -6.90
CA SER A 203 1.27 0.07 -6.73
C SER A 203 0.65 -0.97 -7.66
N ALA A 204 1.46 -1.80 -8.26
CA ALA A 204 1.13 -2.86 -9.22
C ALA A 204 0.34 -2.42 -10.48
N ILE A 205 -0.49 -1.36 -10.38
CA ILE A 205 -1.45 -0.98 -11.44
C ILE A 205 -0.86 -0.09 -12.54
N LEU A 206 0.20 0.70 -12.24
CA LEU A 206 0.74 1.66 -13.20
C LEU A 206 1.18 1.01 -14.54
N PRO A 207 1.90 -0.11 -14.55
CA PRO A 207 2.24 -0.82 -15.79
C PRO A 207 1.01 -1.34 -16.54
N ASP A 208 -0.02 -1.77 -15.81
CA ASP A 208 -1.26 -2.29 -16.41
C ASP A 208 -2.07 -1.18 -17.09
N TYR A 209 -2.13 0.00 -16.49
CA TYR A 209 -2.76 1.16 -17.14
C TYR A 209 -2.02 1.57 -18.41
N VAL A 210 -0.68 1.59 -18.38
CA VAL A 210 0.11 1.89 -19.60
C VAL A 210 -0.15 0.87 -20.71
N ARG A 211 -0.30 -0.40 -20.35
CA ARG A 211 -0.64 -1.45 -21.31
C ARG A 211 -2.05 -1.27 -21.89
N ALA A 212 -3.01 -0.89 -21.04
CA ALA A 212 -4.41 -0.75 -21.45
C ALA A 212 -4.69 0.56 -22.20
N TYR A 213 -4.08 1.68 -21.75
CA TYR A 213 -4.45 3.03 -22.22
C TYR A 213 -3.29 3.78 -22.89
N GLY A 214 -2.09 3.22 -22.94
CA GLY A 214 -0.88 3.92 -23.35
C GLY A 214 -0.46 5.02 -22.36
N ILE A 215 0.66 5.67 -22.60
CA ILE A 215 1.19 6.75 -21.74
C ILE A 215 0.22 7.92 -21.65
N ALA A 216 -0.35 8.36 -22.79
CA ALA A 216 -1.26 9.52 -22.83
C ALA A 216 -2.54 9.25 -22.03
N GLY A 217 -3.22 8.12 -22.28
CA GLY A 217 -4.44 7.78 -21.56
C GLY A 217 -4.22 7.55 -20.08
N THR A 218 -3.08 6.94 -19.70
CA THR A 218 -2.71 6.79 -18.28
C THR A 218 -2.46 8.14 -17.64
N ARG A 219 -1.78 9.07 -18.32
CA ARG A 219 -1.59 10.43 -17.82
C ARG A 219 -2.93 11.14 -17.58
N GLU A 220 -3.88 11.07 -18.53
CA GLU A 220 -5.20 11.66 -18.38
C GLU A 220 -5.94 11.10 -17.16
N LEU A 221 -5.86 9.78 -16.96
CA LEU A 221 -6.42 9.10 -15.78
C LEU A 221 -5.81 9.65 -14.49
N LEU A 222 -4.48 9.72 -14.40
CA LEU A 222 -3.80 10.24 -13.21
C LEU A 222 -4.14 11.72 -12.97
N GLN A 223 -4.26 12.52 -14.03
CA GLN A 223 -4.68 13.91 -13.94
C GLN A 223 -6.12 14.07 -13.44
N ALA A 224 -7.03 13.14 -13.78
CA ALA A 224 -8.40 13.15 -13.27
C ALA A 224 -8.45 12.99 -11.73
N PHE A 225 -7.55 12.24 -11.13
CA PHE A 225 -7.40 12.22 -9.67
C PHE A 225 -6.76 13.49 -9.11
N GLY A 226 -5.86 14.10 -9.88
CA GLY A 226 -5.05 15.24 -9.46
C GLY A 226 -3.84 14.83 -8.61
N ALA A 227 -2.73 15.54 -8.80
CA ALA A 227 -1.44 15.22 -8.17
C ALA A 227 -1.49 15.17 -6.62
N GLY A 228 -2.41 15.88 -5.99
CA GLY A 228 -2.57 15.90 -4.52
C GLY A 228 -3.16 14.63 -3.90
N ARG A 229 -3.65 13.69 -4.71
CA ARG A 229 -4.26 12.44 -4.23
C ARG A 229 -3.46 11.19 -4.59
N LEU A 230 -2.44 11.33 -5.44
CA LEU A 230 -1.64 10.22 -5.93
C LEU A 230 -0.47 9.93 -4.98
N LEU A 231 -0.23 8.66 -4.69
CA LEU A 231 0.91 8.20 -3.92
C LEU A 231 1.84 7.37 -4.80
N PHE A 232 3.12 7.71 -4.83
CA PHE A 232 4.12 6.82 -5.41
C PHE A 232 4.18 5.54 -4.59
N ALA A 233 4.00 4.41 -5.26
CA ALA A 233 3.96 3.09 -4.64
C ALA A 233 4.26 2.03 -5.70
N THR A 234 4.90 0.94 -5.32
CA THR A 234 5.36 -0.06 -6.28
C THR A 234 4.78 -1.44 -6.11
N ASP A 235 4.33 -1.80 -4.90
CA ASP A 235 3.97 -3.17 -4.50
C ASP A 235 5.16 -4.13 -4.46
N PHE A 236 6.38 -3.58 -4.31
CA PHE A 236 7.60 -4.41 -4.22
C PHE A 236 7.42 -5.56 -3.22
N PRO A 237 7.83 -6.79 -3.53
CA PRO A 237 8.58 -7.24 -4.70
C PRO A 237 7.70 -7.72 -5.86
N ASP A 238 6.39 -7.79 -5.71
CA ASP A 238 5.45 -8.23 -6.76
C ASP A 238 4.73 -7.04 -7.39
N SER A 239 5.34 -6.47 -8.41
CA SER A 239 4.65 -5.54 -9.32
C SER A 239 4.16 -6.26 -10.57
N ARG A 240 3.55 -7.40 -10.38
CA ARG A 240 2.89 -8.31 -11.31
C ARG A 240 3.83 -8.84 -12.41
N GLN A 241 4.04 -8.13 -13.50
CA GLN A 241 4.82 -8.63 -14.65
C GLN A 241 6.28 -8.15 -14.66
N LEU A 242 6.65 -7.35 -13.66
CA LEU A 242 8.01 -6.84 -13.53
C LEU A 242 8.81 -7.72 -12.58
N GLN A 243 10.06 -7.99 -12.95
CA GLN A 243 11.00 -8.59 -12.00
C GLN A 243 11.35 -7.57 -10.91
N PRO A 244 11.61 -7.98 -9.66
CA PRO A 244 11.89 -7.07 -8.55
C PRO A 244 12.96 -6.02 -8.85
N GLU A 245 14.03 -6.40 -9.56
CA GLU A 245 15.14 -5.53 -9.94
C GLU A 245 14.74 -4.45 -10.96
N GLU A 246 13.67 -4.67 -11.70
CA GLU A 246 13.23 -3.79 -12.79
C GLU A 246 12.17 -2.77 -12.33
N ILE A 247 11.49 -3.03 -11.22
CA ILE A 247 10.30 -2.28 -10.77
C ILE A 247 10.56 -0.78 -10.76
N TYR A 248 11.54 -0.31 -10.00
CA TYR A 248 11.79 1.14 -9.86
C TYR A 248 12.22 1.80 -11.16
N ASN A 249 13.01 1.08 -11.96
CA ASN A 249 13.44 1.58 -13.25
C ASN A 249 12.25 1.71 -14.23
N ALA A 250 11.35 0.74 -14.24
CA ALA A 250 10.15 0.76 -15.06
C ALA A 250 9.21 1.89 -14.63
N TYR A 251 8.92 2.03 -13.32
CA TYR A 251 8.08 3.10 -12.79
C TYR A 251 8.62 4.49 -13.11
N CYS A 252 9.92 4.73 -12.85
CA CYS A 252 10.55 6.01 -13.20
C CYS A 252 10.52 6.27 -14.71
N SER A 253 10.70 5.25 -15.53
CA SER A 253 10.65 5.39 -17.01
C SER A 253 9.25 5.74 -17.50
N ILE A 254 8.21 5.12 -16.94
CA ILE A 254 6.82 5.42 -17.25
C ILE A 254 6.49 6.87 -16.83
N LEU A 255 6.76 7.23 -15.59
CA LEU A 255 6.43 8.54 -15.03
C LEU A 255 7.19 9.68 -15.71
N ASN A 256 8.43 9.45 -16.16
CA ASN A 256 9.19 10.44 -16.94
C ASN A 256 8.54 10.78 -18.29
N GLN A 257 7.76 9.87 -18.88
CA GLN A 257 7.05 10.10 -20.14
C GLN A 257 5.73 10.85 -19.96
N MET A 258 5.26 11.01 -18.72
CA MET A 258 3.98 11.66 -18.42
C MET A 258 4.10 13.17 -18.21
N GLU A 259 5.31 13.73 -18.27
CA GLU A 259 5.58 15.17 -18.25
C GLU A 259 4.90 15.93 -17.08
N PHE A 260 4.87 15.33 -15.88
CA PHE A 260 4.45 16.04 -14.68
C PHE A 260 5.37 17.25 -14.43
N THR A 261 4.80 18.33 -13.96
CA THR A 261 5.60 19.44 -13.44
C THR A 261 6.42 18.98 -12.24
N GLU A 262 7.50 19.70 -11.92
CA GLU A 262 8.35 19.37 -10.78
C GLU A 262 7.53 19.36 -9.48
N GLU A 263 6.64 20.35 -9.28
CA GLU A 263 5.74 20.43 -8.11
C GLU A 263 4.79 19.22 -8.01
N GLU A 264 4.16 18.83 -9.10
CA GLU A 264 3.27 17.65 -9.12
C GLU A 264 4.04 16.37 -8.81
N ALA A 265 5.22 16.22 -9.44
CA ALA A 265 6.05 15.03 -9.25
C ALA A 265 6.57 14.93 -7.79
N GLU A 266 6.99 16.04 -7.17
CA GLU A 266 7.40 16.08 -5.76
C GLU A 266 6.25 15.71 -4.81
N LYS A 267 5.04 16.21 -5.09
CA LYS A 267 3.83 15.82 -4.32
C LYS A 267 3.58 14.33 -4.40
N ILE A 268 3.53 13.77 -5.61
CA ILE A 268 3.25 12.34 -5.84
C ILE A 268 4.37 11.48 -5.26
N ALA A 269 5.63 11.85 -5.53
CA ALA A 269 6.79 11.05 -5.14
C ALA A 269 6.99 10.98 -3.62
N TYR A 270 6.66 12.05 -2.88
CA TYR A 270 7.00 12.15 -1.47
C TYR A 270 5.98 12.93 -0.63
N GLY A 271 5.54 14.09 -1.12
CA GLY A 271 4.81 15.09 -0.32
C GLY A 271 3.51 14.55 0.27
N ASN A 272 2.67 13.95 -0.57
CA ASN A 272 1.35 13.45 -0.17
C ASN A 272 1.44 12.33 0.89
N ALA A 273 2.32 11.35 0.67
CA ALA A 273 2.50 10.27 1.63
C ALA A 273 3.09 10.78 2.96
N LYS A 274 4.00 11.76 2.91
CA LYS A 274 4.55 12.39 4.11
C LYS A 274 3.48 13.16 4.89
N GLU A 275 2.62 13.93 4.21
CA GLU A 275 1.52 14.65 4.85
C GLU A 275 0.51 13.72 5.51
N LEU A 276 0.18 12.62 4.82
CA LEU A 276 -0.77 11.62 5.30
C LEU A 276 -0.28 10.90 6.57
N LEU A 277 1.02 10.57 6.61
CA LEU A 277 1.62 9.74 7.66
C LEU A 277 2.28 10.53 8.81
N GLY A 278 2.49 11.83 8.62
CA GLY A 278 3.01 12.74 9.64
C GLY A 278 4.50 13.00 9.56
#